data_7e9e57b43b6eca927d118886405a547b
#
_entry.id   7e9e57b43b6eca927d118886405a547b
#
_cell.length_a   1.000
_cell.length_b   1.000
_cell.length_c   1.000
_cell.angle_alpha   90.00
_cell.angle_beta   90.00
_cell.angle_gamma   90.00
#
_symmetry.space_group_name_H-M   'P 1'
#
loop_
_entity.id
_entity.type
_entity.pdbx_description
1 polymer ?
#
loop_
_entity_poly.entity_id
_entity_poly.type
_entity_poly.pdbx_seq_one_letter_code
_entity_poly.pdbx_strand_id
1 'polypeptide(L)'
;GTTVTLASSDGTLAAIDANTGRDLWRVSLGVPLTAGAGSDGKTAAVVARTNEVIAMADGKELWRQKLPAQVYTAPLVAGGRVFILAADRSVTALDGQTGRRLWVQQRPAGDALVLRQPGVLLAVGDTLLVGLSSRLTGLNPMNGSIRWEAPIGTPRGTNDVERLVDLVGRTSRVGPVVCARAFQMGVGCVDAQRGTVLWTK
;
A
#
# COMPACT_ATOMS: atom_id res chain seq x y z
N GLY A 1 -4.71 -11.49 -14.55
CA GLY A 1 -6.17 -11.35 -14.52
C GLY A 1 -6.65 -10.51 -15.70
N THR A 2 -7.90 -10.65 -16.06
CA THR A 2 -8.54 -9.95 -17.19
C THR A 2 -9.34 -8.73 -16.74
N THR A 3 -9.26 -8.36 -15.47
CA THR A 3 -9.99 -7.23 -14.90
C THR A 3 -9.04 -6.10 -14.51
N VAL A 4 -9.37 -4.88 -14.93
CA VAL A 4 -8.71 -3.64 -14.49
C VAL A 4 -9.68 -2.89 -13.58
N THR A 5 -9.23 -2.53 -12.39
CA THR A 5 -10.02 -1.71 -11.45
C THR A 5 -9.52 -0.28 -11.50
N LEU A 6 -10.43 0.66 -11.69
CA LEU A 6 -10.18 2.09 -11.76
C LEU A 6 -10.91 2.81 -10.64
N ALA A 7 -10.24 3.77 -10.03
CA ALA A 7 -10.82 4.66 -9.02
C ALA A 7 -10.56 6.11 -9.44
N SER A 8 -11.61 6.92 -9.43
CA SER A 8 -11.54 8.36 -9.69
C SER A 8 -11.66 9.13 -8.37
N SER A 9 -11.04 10.30 -8.31
CA SER A 9 -11.04 11.16 -7.12
C SER A 9 -12.42 11.66 -6.71
N ASP A 10 -13.41 11.62 -7.61
CA ASP A 10 -14.81 11.99 -7.37
C ASP A 10 -15.60 10.91 -6.61
N GLY A 11 -15.03 9.73 -6.39
CA GLY A 11 -15.68 8.58 -5.76
C GLY A 11 -16.21 7.55 -6.74
N THR A 12 -15.95 7.69 -8.03
CA THR A 12 -16.31 6.65 -9.01
C THR A 12 -15.34 5.49 -8.94
N LEU A 13 -15.86 4.27 -8.83
CA LEU A 13 -15.11 3.02 -8.90
C LEU A 13 -15.67 2.16 -10.02
N ALA A 14 -14.80 1.58 -10.85
CA ALA A 14 -15.19 0.73 -11.95
C ALA A 14 -14.26 -0.48 -12.09
N ALA A 15 -14.82 -1.62 -12.46
CA ALA A 15 -14.08 -2.77 -12.97
C ALA A 15 -14.36 -2.92 -14.47
N ILE A 16 -13.30 -3.08 -15.24
CA ILE A 16 -13.32 -3.11 -16.70
C ILE A 16 -12.68 -4.42 -17.17
N ASP A 17 -13.28 -5.07 -18.14
CA ASP A 17 -12.67 -6.19 -18.82
C ASP A 17 -11.47 -5.69 -19.65
N ALA A 18 -10.28 -6.18 -19.33
CA ALA A 18 -9.03 -5.72 -19.95
C ALA A 18 -8.91 -6.08 -21.44
N ASN A 19 -9.64 -7.08 -21.92
CA ASN A 19 -9.59 -7.52 -23.31
C ASN A 19 -10.54 -6.70 -24.21
N THR A 20 -11.70 -6.33 -23.66
CA THR A 20 -12.78 -5.68 -24.43
C THR A 20 -12.95 -4.20 -24.13
N GLY A 21 -12.39 -3.72 -23.00
CA GLY A 21 -12.58 -2.36 -22.52
C GLY A 21 -13.98 -2.07 -21.98
N ARG A 22 -14.83 -3.07 -21.86
CA ARG A 22 -16.21 -2.91 -21.36
C ARG A 22 -16.24 -2.87 -19.84
N ASP A 23 -17.14 -2.05 -19.30
CA ASP A 23 -17.42 -2.07 -17.87
C ASP A 23 -18.04 -3.42 -17.48
N LEU A 24 -17.45 -4.06 -16.50
CA LEU A 24 -18.07 -5.18 -15.79
C LEU A 24 -19.08 -4.64 -14.76
N TRP A 25 -18.66 -3.57 -14.08
CA TRP A 25 -19.51 -2.78 -13.21
C TRP A 25 -18.91 -1.38 -13.01
N ARG A 26 -19.77 -0.41 -12.68
CA ARG A 26 -19.40 0.97 -12.34
C ARG A 26 -20.34 1.48 -11.27
N VAL A 27 -19.77 2.08 -10.21
CA VAL A 27 -20.54 2.61 -9.07
C VAL A 27 -19.98 3.96 -8.64
N SER A 28 -20.85 4.82 -8.09
CA SER A 28 -20.44 6.01 -7.35
C SER A 28 -20.58 5.71 -5.86
N LEU A 29 -19.49 5.93 -5.12
CA LEU A 29 -19.44 5.74 -3.66
C LEU A 29 -20.02 6.92 -2.90
N GLY A 30 -20.35 8.03 -3.59
CA GLY A 30 -20.88 9.25 -2.99
C GLY A 30 -19.89 10.02 -2.11
N VAL A 31 -18.62 9.62 -2.09
CA VAL A 31 -17.55 10.26 -1.30
C VAL A 31 -16.27 10.35 -2.12
N PRO A 32 -15.53 11.47 -2.08
CA PRO A 32 -14.25 11.60 -2.76
C PRO A 32 -13.21 10.63 -2.22
N LEU A 33 -12.28 10.17 -3.09
CA LEU A 33 -11.21 9.24 -2.74
C LEU A 33 -9.88 9.98 -2.54
N THR A 34 -9.00 9.41 -1.68
CA THR A 34 -7.64 9.92 -1.42
C THR A 34 -6.56 9.15 -2.16
N ALA A 35 -6.84 7.89 -2.52
CA ALA A 35 -5.88 7.00 -3.16
C ALA A 35 -6.57 6.15 -4.23
N GLY A 36 -5.76 5.55 -5.11
CA GLY A 36 -6.24 4.61 -6.11
C GLY A 36 -6.82 3.33 -5.52
N ALA A 37 -7.38 2.47 -6.37
CA ALA A 37 -7.89 1.16 -5.98
C ALA A 37 -6.79 0.10 -5.90
N GLY A 38 -6.89 -0.78 -4.90
CA GLY A 38 -6.28 -2.10 -4.91
C GLY A 38 -7.31 -3.16 -5.28
N SER A 39 -6.90 -4.18 -6.03
CA SER A 39 -7.81 -5.28 -6.39
C SER A 39 -7.03 -6.57 -6.66
N ASP A 40 -7.64 -7.70 -6.33
CA ASP A 40 -7.19 -9.05 -6.72
C ASP A 40 -8.03 -9.65 -7.87
N GLY A 41 -8.92 -8.85 -8.46
CA GLY A 41 -9.84 -9.24 -9.53
C GLY A 41 -11.20 -9.73 -9.03
N LYS A 42 -11.37 -9.95 -7.72
CA LYS A 42 -12.65 -10.31 -7.07
C LYS A 42 -13.08 -9.22 -6.10
N THR A 43 -12.19 -8.81 -5.23
CA THR A 43 -12.39 -7.73 -4.26
C THR A 43 -11.60 -6.52 -4.71
N ALA A 44 -12.22 -5.36 -4.64
CA ALA A 44 -11.58 -4.06 -4.81
C ALA A 44 -11.66 -3.29 -3.50
N ALA A 45 -10.62 -2.53 -3.16
CA ALA A 45 -10.61 -1.68 -1.98
C ALA A 45 -10.10 -0.28 -2.32
N VAL A 46 -10.71 0.74 -1.75
CA VAL A 46 -10.35 2.15 -1.90
C VAL A 46 -10.36 2.85 -0.54
N VAL A 47 -9.75 4.03 -0.48
CA VAL A 47 -9.81 4.88 0.72
C VAL A 47 -10.50 6.19 0.38
N ALA A 48 -11.57 6.46 1.10
CA ALA A 48 -12.32 7.71 1.01
C ALA A 48 -11.59 8.87 1.72
N ARG A 49 -11.86 10.09 1.29
CA ARG A 49 -11.34 11.30 1.94
C ARG A 49 -11.81 11.47 3.39
N THR A 50 -12.92 10.81 3.74
CA THR A 50 -13.41 10.68 5.12
C THR A 50 -12.55 9.76 5.99
N ASN A 51 -11.46 9.20 5.44
CA ASN A 51 -10.55 8.26 6.06
C ASN A 51 -11.20 6.92 6.41
N GLU A 52 -12.03 6.43 5.50
CA GLU A 52 -12.64 5.11 5.55
C GLU A 52 -12.09 4.24 4.43
N VAL A 53 -11.74 3.00 4.72
CA VAL A 53 -11.51 1.99 3.70
C VAL A 53 -12.85 1.35 3.34
N ILE A 54 -13.12 1.22 2.03
CA ILE A 54 -14.34 0.65 1.49
C ILE A 54 -13.94 -0.52 0.59
N ALA A 55 -14.48 -1.70 0.87
CA ALA A 55 -14.30 -2.88 0.04
C ALA A 55 -15.55 -3.19 -0.77
N MET A 56 -15.31 -3.58 -2.03
CA MET A 56 -16.35 -3.85 -3.02
C MET A 56 -16.13 -5.20 -3.68
N ALA A 57 -17.21 -5.89 -4.02
CA ALA A 57 -17.18 -7.04 -4.92
C ALA A 57 -18.39 -6.95 -5.86
N ASP A 58 -18.18 -7.20 -7.16
CA ASP A 58 -19.22 -7.19 -8.19
C ASP A 58 -20.12 -5.92 -8.15
N GLY A 59 -19.49 -4.76 -7.89
CA GLY A 59 -20.19 -3.48 -7.81
C GLY A 59 -21.00 -3.26 -6.52
N LYS A 60 -20.90 -4.14 -5.53
CA LYS A 60 -21.59 -4.02 -4.25
C LYS A 60 -20.59 -3.79 -3.12
N GLU A 61 -20.94 -2.89 -2.19
CA GLU A 61 -20.16 -2.69 -0.98
C GLU A 61 -20.24 -3.94 -0.09
N LEU A 62 -19.07 -4.50 0.25
CA LEU A 62 -18.97 -5.61 1.21
C LEU A 62 -18.96 -5.07 2.64
N TRP A 63 -18.11 -4.08 2.87
CA TRP A 63 -17.94 -3.47 4.17
C TRP A 63 -17.23 -2.13 4.06
N ARG A 64 -17.31 -1.36 5.14
CA ARG A 64 -16.64 -0.06 5.32
C ARG A 64 -16.05 0.03 6.72
N GLN A 65 -14.80 0.50 6.83
CA GLN A 65 -14.08 0.61 8.09
C GLN A 65 -13.42 1.97 8.24
N LYS A 66 -13.63 2.63 9.38
CA LYS A 66 -12.94 3.86 9.75
C LYS A 66 -11.50 3.55 10.12
N LEU A 67 -10.56 4.34 9.62
CA LEU A 67 -9.14 4.21 9.89
C LEU A 67 -8.69 5.24 10.94
N PRO A 68 -7.76 4.89 11.86
CA PRO A 68 -7.30 5.81 12.91
C PRO A 68 -6.38 6.91 12.37
N ALA A 69 -5.63 6.62 11.30
CA ALA A 69 -4.68 7.56 10.70
C ALA A 69 -4.97 7.76 9.21
N GLN A 70 -4.52 8.88 8.65
CA GLN A 70 -4.69 9.23 7.23
C GLN A 70 -3.97 8.22 6.33
N VAL A 71 -4.53 7.97 5.14
CA VAL A 71 -3.97 7.04 4.15
C VAL A 71 -3.85 7.75 2.82
N TYR A 72 -2.64 7.70 2.23
CA TYR A 72 -2.33 8.25 0.91
C TYR A 72 -1.92 7.17 -0.09
N THR A 73 -1.67 5.95 0.39
CA THR A 73 -1.29 4.79 -0.40
C THR A 73 -2.53 3.98 -0.78
N ALA A 74 -2.62 3.57 -2.04
CA ALA A 74 -3.69 2.66 -2.46
C ALA A 74 -3.65 1.38 -1.61
N PRO A 75 -4.80 0.87 -1.14
CA PRO A 75 -4.85 -0.42 -0.46
C PRO A 75 -4.25 -1.53 -1.33
N LEU A 76 -3.70 -2.55 -0.72
CA LEU A 76 -3.31 -3.77 -1.41
C LEU A 76 -4.31 -4.88 -1.07
N VAL A 77 -4.95 -5.44 -2.09
CA VAL A 77 -5.83 -6.62 -1.93
C VAL A 77 -5.07 -7.85 -2.41
N ALA A 78 -4.81 -8.77 -1.50
CA ALA A 78 -4.09 -10.01 -1.79
C ALA A 78 -4.37 -11.09 -0.75
N GLY A 79 -4.48 -12.35 -1.18
CA GLY A 79 -4.62 -13.51 -0.29
C GLY A 79 -5.84 -13.42 0.65
N GLY A 80 -6.96 -12.89 0.16
CA GLY A 80 -8.19 -12.71 0.94
C GLY A 80 -8.10 -11.62 2.02
N ARG A 81 -7.11 -10.71 1.92
CA ARG A 81 -6.89 -9.61 2.85
C ARG A 81 -6.82 -8.27 2.14
N VAL A 82 -7.13 -7.23 2.88
CA VAL A 82 -6.89 -5.84 2.49
C VAL A 82 -5.82 -5.27 3.42
N PHE A 83 -4.69 -4.88 2.84
CA PHE A 83 -3.58 -4.27 3.57
C PHE A 83 -3.61 -2.77 3.37
N ILE A 84 -3.40 -2.02 4.44
CA ILE A 84 -3.40 -0.56 4.48
C ILE A 84 -2.08 -0.07 5.05
N LEU A 85 -1.43 0.84 4.34
CA LEU A 85 -0.29 1.61 4.85
C LEU A 85 -0.77 3.02 5.17
N ALA A 86 -0.79 3.37 6.45
CA ALA A 86 -1.21 4.69 6.92
C ALA A 86 -0.04 5.68 7.03
N ALA A 87 -0.36 6.97 7.13
CA ALA A 87 0.63 8.05 7.21
C ALA A 87 1.49 8.00 8.49
N ASP A 88 0.97 7.41 9.57
CA ASP A 88 1.74 7.14 10.81
C ASP A 88 2.68 5.93 10.68
N ARG A 89 2.86 5.42 9.47
CA ARG A 89 3.64 4.22 9.14
C ARG A 89 3.10 2.93 9.76
N SER A 90 1.88 2.94 10.29
CA SER A 90 1.21 1.71 10.69
C SER A 90 0.76 0.92 9.45
N VAL A 91 0.86 -0.40 9.56
CA VAL A 91 0.38 -1.34 8.56
C VAL A 91 -0.73 -2.16 9.19
N THR A 92 -1.92 -2.11 8.60
CA THR A 92 -3.09 -2.84 9.07
C THR A 92 -3.49 -3.88 8.05
N ALA A 93 -3.78 -5.10 8.49
CA ALA A 93 -4.45 -6.11 7.68
C ALA A 93 -5.89 -6.28 8.13
N LEU A 94 -6.79 -6.22 7.17
CA LEU A 94 -8.21 -6.47 7.34
C LEU A 94 -8.59 -7.75 6.59
N ASP A 95 -9.56 -8.47 7.10
CA ASP A 95 -10.20 -9.57 6.39
C ASP A 95 -10.92 -9.03 5.16
N GLY A 96 -10.67 -9.62 3.99
CA GLY A 96 -11.19 -9.12 2.71
C GLY A 96 -12.70 -9.21 2.58
N GLN A 97 -13.35 -10.15 3.28
CA GLN A 97 -14.79 -10.36 3.19
C GLN A 97 -15.60 -9.61 4.25
N THR A 98 -15.02 -9.44 5.44
CA THR A 98 -15.75 -8.90 6.60
C THR A 98 -15.23 -7.54 7.08
N GLY A 99 -14.05 -7.12 6.64
CA GLY A 99 -13.39 -5.90 7.12
C GLY A 99 -12.84 -6.00 8.54
N ARG A 100 -12.97 -7.17 9.19
CA ARG A 100 -12.44 -7.38 10.55
C ARG A 100 -10.92 -7.21 10.56
N ARG A 101 -10.42 -6.43 11.53
CA ARG A 101 -8.99 -6.25 11.72
C ARG A 101 -8.34 -7.55 12.15
N LEU A 102 -7.36 -8.03 11.38
CA LEU A 102 -6.60 -9.25 11.65
C LEU A 102 -5.38 -8.95 12.50
N TRP A 103 -4.61 -7.93 12.10
CA TRP A 103 -3.43 -7.47 12.83
C TRP A 103 -3.09 -6.02 12.49
N VAL A 104 -2.29 -5.39 13.34
CA VAL A 104 -1.66 -4.09 13.10
C VAL A 104 -0.19 -4.21 13.44
N GLN A 105 0.66 -3.80 12.51
CA GLN A 105 2.08 -3.58 12.74
C GLN A 105 2.28 -2.08 12.94
N GLN A 106 2.72 -1.68 14.11
CA GLN A 106 3.02 -0.29 14.45
C GLN A 106 4.44 -0.21 14.97
N ARG A 107 5.19 0.79 14.49
CA ARG A 107 6.49 1.10 15.07
C ARG A 107 6.32 2.15 16.16
N PRO A 108 7.18 2.11 17.20
CA PRO A 108 7.28 3.24 18.12
C PRO A 108 7.52 4.52 17.34
N ALA A 109 6.85 5.59 17.69
CA ALA A 109 6.98 6.89 17.05
C ALA A 109 8.43 7.36 17.15
N GLY A 110 9.13 7.36 16.00
CA GLY A 110 10.54 7.79 15.93
C GLY A 110 10.74 9.05 15.09
N ASP A 111 9.91 9.24 14.06
CA ASP A 111 10.02 10.37 13.15
C ASP A 111 8.68 11.12 13.10
N ALA A 112 8.70 12.39 13.50
CA ALA A 112 7.50 13.22 13.57
C ALA A 112 6.92 13.59 12.19
N LEU A 113 7.76 13.60 11.15
CA LEU A 113 7.36 14.02 9.80
C LEU A 113 7.20 12.83 8.86
N VAL A 114 6.14 12.85 8.07
CA VAL A 114 5.87 11.91 6.97
C VAL A 114 5.47 12.66 5.71
N LEU A 115 5.86 12.13 4.56
CA LEU A 115 5.44 12.67 3.27
C LEU A 115 3.96 12.31 3.02
N ARG A 116 3.17 13.31 2.60
CA ARG A 116 1.79 13.10 2.13
C ARG A 116 1.77 12.61 0.69
N GLN A 117 2.48 11.51 0.44
CA GLN A 117 2.61 10.89 -0.87
C GLN A 117 2.32 9.39 -0.77
N PRO A 118 1.93 8.74 -1.89
CA PRO A 118 1.81 7.29 -1.92
C PRO A 118 3.14 6.63 -1.56
N GLY A 119 3.10 5.77 -0.55
CA GLY A 119 4.23 4.96 -0.11
C GLY A 119 4.32 3.63 -0.88
N VAL A 120 5.25 2.79 -0.46
CA VAL A 120 5.47 1.45 -1.04
C VAL A 120 4.64 0.42 -0.28
N LEU A 121 3.74 -0.25 -1.00
CA LEU A 121 2.94 -1.36 -0.48
C LEU A 121 2.67 -2.35 -1.62
N LEU A 122 3.25 -3.55 -1.56
CA LEU A 122 3.05 -4.60 -2.57
C LEU A 122 3.29 -6.00 -2.00
N ALA A 123 2.79 -7.03 -2.70
CA ALA A 123 3.04 -8.42 -2.38
C ALA A 123 4.04 -9.07 -3.35
N VAL A 124 5.00 -9.81 -2.82
CA VAL A 124 5.96 -10.60 -3.59
C VAL A 124 6.04 -12.00 -3.00
N GLY A 125 5.52 -12.99 -3.72
CA GLY A 125 5.39 -14.34 -3.19
C GLY A 125 4.51 -14.34 -1.94
N ASP A 126 5.04 -14.83 -0.84
CA ASP A 126 4.41 -14.92 0.47
C ASP A 126 4.80 -13.75 1.42
N THR A 127 5.41 -12.70 0.89
CA THR A 127 5.91 -11.57 1.66
C THR A 127 5.18 -10.28 1.29
N LEU A 128 4.72 -9.55 2.30
CA LEU A 128 4.19 -8.20 2.16
C LEU A 128 5.34 -7.20 2.29
N LEU A 129 5.61 -6.44 1.21
CA LEU A 129 6.64 -5.41 1.18
C LEU A 129 6.05 -4.05 1.50
N VAL A 130 6.67 -3.36 2.43
CA VAL A 130 6.23 -2.03 2.89
C VAL A 130 7.42 -1.09 2.98
N GLY A 131 7.24 0.12 2.48
CA GLY A 131 8.18 1.22 2.72
C GLY A 131 7.92 1.84 4.08
N LEU A 132 8.84 1.67 5.01
CA LEU A 132 8.77 2.27 6.35
C LEU A 132 10.00 3.17 6.55
N SER A 133 9.78 4.48 6.51
CA SER A 133 10.88 5.46 6.45
C SER A 133 11.84 5.17 5.29
N SER A 134 13.14 5.11 5.54
CA SER A 134 14.18 4.81 4.55
C SER A 134 14.39 3.32 4.25
N ARG A 135 13.55 2.43 4.79
CA ARG A 135 13.72 0.98 4.70
C ARG A 135 12.59 0.32 3.91
N LEU A 136 12.96 -0.63 3.05
CA LEU A 136 12.01 -1.59 2.53
C LEU A 136 11.93 -2.75 3.54
N THR A 137 10.74 -3.01 4.05
CA THR A 137 10.50 -4.00 5.11
C THR A 137 9.63 -5.13 4.56
N GLY A 138 10.07 -6.37 4.71
CA GLY A 138 9.30 -7.57 4.41
C GLY A 138 8.55 -8.04 5.65
N LEU A 139 7.22 -8.09 5.55
CA LEU A 139 6.34 -8.55 6.61
C LEU A 139 5.73 -9.91 6.27
N ASN A 140 5.45 -10.70 7.30
CA ASN A 140 4.60 -11.87 7.17
C ASN A 140 3.13 -11.40 6.99
N PRO A 141 2.46 -11.67 5.87
CA PRO A 141 1.10 -11.18 5.63
C PRO A 141 0.06 -11.81 6.57
N MET A 142 0.39 -12.92 7.24
CA MET A 142 -0.55 -13.62 8.13
C MET A 142 -0.68 -12.94 9.50
N ASN A 143 0.42 -12.36 10.03
CA ASN A 143 0.47 -11.85 11.41
C ASN A 143 1.20 -10.50 11.55
N GLY A 144 1.73 -9.93 10.45
CA GLY A 144 2.43 -8.65 10.47
C GLY A 144 3.84 -8.67 11.04
N SER A 145 4.39 -9.84 11.42
CA SER A 145 5.76 -9.91 11.95
C SER A 145 6.79 -9.54 10.88
N ILE A 146 7.83 -8.83 11.29
CA ILE A 146 8.94 -8.45 10.40
C ILE A 146 9.77 -9.70 10.09
N ARG A 147 9.97 -9.98 8.82
CA ARG A 147 10.85 -11.03 8.33
C ARG A 147 12.26 -10.51 8.09
N TRP A 148 12.35 -9.32 7.50
CA TRP A 148 13.61 -8.64 7.18
C TRP A 148 13.40 -7.15 6.95
N GLU A 149 14.50 -6.39 7.01
CA GLU A 149 14.53 -4.97 6.71
C GLU A 149 15.77 -4.64 5.87
N ALA A 150 15.56 -3.94 4.76
CA ALA A 150 16.60 -3.54 3.83
C ALA A 150 16.68 -2.00 3.78
N PRO A 151 17.79 -1.38 4.20
CA PRO A 151 17.97 0.06 4.11
C PRO A 151 18.18 0.45 2.64
N ILE A 152 17.34 1.38 2.14
CA ILE A 152 17.46 1.96 0.79
C ILE A 152 18.18 3.31 0.85
N GLY A 153 17.99 4.03 1.95
CA GLY A 153 18.67 5.29 2.21
C GLY A 153 19.08 5.41 3.67
N THR A 154 20.05 6.27 3.93
CA THR A 154 20.47 6.60 5.30
C THR A 154 20.11 8.06 5.55
N PRO A 155 19.20 8.36 6.51
CA PRO A 155 18.84 9.72 6.84
C PRO A 155 20.10 10.54 7.19
N ARG A 156 20.24 11.72 6.57
CA ARG A 156 21.34 12.65 6.81
C ARG A 156 20.75 14.00 7.17
N GLY A 157 21.40 14.71 8.09
CA GLY A 157 20.97 16.03 8.51
C GLY A 157 20.81 16.17 10.02
N THR A 158 20.62 17.39 10.47
CA THR A 158 20.55 17.78 11.89
C THR A 158 19.14 18.05 12.36
N ASN A 159 18.20 18.26 11.44
CA ASN A 159 16.79 18.53 11.75
C ASN A 159 15.85 17.49 11.07
N ASP A 160 14.58 17.46 11.50
CA ASP A 160 13.60 16.48 11.03
C ASP A 160 13.31 16.58 9.52
N VAL A 161 13.39 17.78 8.94
CA VAL A 161 13.14 18.00 7.51
C VAL A 161 14.29 17.42 6.67
N GLU A 162 15.53 17.62 7.09
CA GLU A 162 16.72 17.05 6.43
C GLU A 162 16.78 15.53 6.56
N ARG A 163 16.21 14.98 7.65
CA ARG A 163 16.16 13.55 7.93
C ARG A 163 14.96 12.84 7.32
N LEU A 164 14.07 13.58 6.64
CA LEU A 164 12.88 13.03 6.02
C LEU A 164 13.25 12.16 4.80
N VAL A 165 13.19 10.86 4.98
CA VAL A 165 13.54 9.86 3.96
C VAL A 165 12.47 8.77 3.94
N ASP A 166 11.35 9.02 3.25
CA ASP A 166 10.32 8.01 3.04
C ASP A 166 10.51 7.33 1.67
N LEU A 167 10.19 6.03 1.60
CA LEU A 167 10.08 5.33 0.34
C LEU A 167 8.74 5.71 -0.31
N VAL A 168 8.81 6.40 -1.43
CA VAL A 168 7.64 6.99 -2.09
C VAL A 168 7.57 6.67 -3.57
N GLY A 169 6.34 6.67 -4.07
CA GLY A 169 6.03 6.48 -5.48
C GLY A 169 5.99 5.01 -5.89
N ARG A 170 6.00 4.80 -7.19
CA ARG A 170 5.90 3.46 -7.76
C ARG A 170 7.22 2.71 -7.60
N THR A 171 7.12 1.42 -7.30
CA THR A 171 8.22 0.48 -7.34
C THR A 171 8.32 -0.17 -8.71
N SER A 172 9.54 -0.54 -9.12
CA SER A 172 9.78 -1.44 -10.24
C SER A 172 10.00 -2.85 -9.71
N ARG A 173 9.45 -3.85 -10.40
CA ARG A 173 9.59 -5.25 -10.02
C ARG A 173 9.88 -6.14 -11.23
N VAL A 174 10.93 -6.97 -11.11
CA VAL A 174 11.22 -8.06 -12.06
C VAL A 174 11.52 -9.32 -11.25
N GLY A 175 10.63 -10.29 -11.32
CA GLY A 175 10.75 -11.50 -10.50
C GLY A 175 10.77 -11.18 -8.99
N PRO A 176 11.81 -11.62 -8.26
CA PRO A 176 12.00 -11.31 -6.84
C PRO A 176 12.64 -9.94 -6.60
N VAL A 177 13.21 -9.30 -7.62
CA VAL A 177 13.89 -8.01 -7.48
C VAL A 177 12.89 -6.87 -7.46
N VAL A 178 12.93 -6.07 -6.41
CA VAL A 178 12.11 -4.86 -6.24
C VAL A 178 13.02 -3.67 -6.04
N CYS A 179 12.79 -2.62 -6.84
CA CYS A 179 13.50 -1.35 -6.72
C CYS A 179 12.54 -0.28 -6.21
N ALA A 180 12.97 0.48 -5.22
CA ALA A 180 12.22 1.57 -4.60
C ALA A 180 13.04 2.84 -4.56
N ARG A 181 12.34 3.98 -4.58
CA ARG A 181 12.94 5.32 -4.46
C ARG A 181 12.80 5.83 -3.03
N ALA A 182 13.91 6.27 -2.45
CA ALA A 182 13.94 7.02 -1.21
C ALA A 182 13.93 8.52 -1.53
N PHE A 183 13.01 9.27 -0.92
CA PHE A 183 12.91 10.72 -1.13
C PHE A 183 14.23 11.41 -0.75
N GLN A 184 14.73 12.28 -1.62
CA GLN A 184 16.00 13.04 -1.48
C GLN A 184 17.29 12.20 -1.35
N MET A 185 17.22 10.85 -1.41
CA MET A 185 18.38 10.00 -1.13
C MET A 185 18.82 9.15 -2.32
N GLY A 186 17.88 8.68 -3.16
CA GLY A 186 18.23 7.87 -4.30
C GLY A 186 17.30 6.69 -4.54
N VAL A 187 17.83 5.65 -5.16
CA VAL A 187 17.12 4.42 -5.52
C VAL A 187 17.90 3.21 -5.02
N GLY A 188 17.21 2.20 -4.57
CA GLY A 188 17.82 0.91 -4.24
C GLY A 188 16.98 -0.26 -4.69
N CYS A 189 17.65 -1.35 -5.04
CA CYS A 189 17.04 -2.61 -5.41
C CYS A 189 17.34 -3.70 -4.39
N VAL A 190 16.34 -4.51 -4.10
CA VAL A 190 16.37 -5.55 -3.07
C VAL A 190 15.87 -6.87 -3.66
N ASP A 191 16.49 -7.97 -3.29
CA ASP A 191 15.89 -9.30 -3.42
C ASP A 191 14.80 -9.43 -2.35
N ALA A 192 13.53 -9.39 -2.76
CA ALA A 192 12.39 -9.36 -1.86
C ALA A 192 12.15 -10.70 -1.13
N GLN A 193 12.70 -11.81 -1.59
CA GLN A 193 12.60 -13.10 -0.92
C GLN A 193 13.59 -13.20 0.24
N ARG A 194 14.79 -12.65 0.04
CA ARG A 194 15.90 -12.72 1.00
C ARG A 194 16.04 -11.47 1.87
N GLY A 195 15.47 -10.35 1.46
CA GLY A 195 15.67 -9.06 2.10
C GLY A 195 17.07 -8.47 1.90
N THR A 196 17.79 -8.94 0.88
CA THR A 196 19.17 -8.52 0.62
C THR A 196 19.19 -7.33 -0.31
N VAL A 197 19.87 -6.25 0.09
CA VAL A 197 20.14 -5.11 -0.80
C VAL A 197 21.09 -5.55 -1.90
N LEU A 198 20.67 -5.41 -3.15
CA LEU A 198 21.49 -5.71 -4.32
C LEU A 198 22.39 -4.54 -4.69
N TRP A 199 21.83 -3.34 -4.69
CA TRP A 199 22.55 -2.09 -4.89
C TRP A 199 21.73 -0.88 -4.42
N THR A 200 22.40 0.22 -4.13
CA THR A 200 21.82 1.56 -3.89
C THR A 200 22.62 2.61 -4.65
N LYS A 201 21.93 3.66 -5.14
CA LYS A 201 22.55 4.76 -5.89
C LYS A 201 21.84 6.09 -5.62
#